data_6a4dbe08fbd40929613383485b44ba74
#
_entry.id   6a4dbe08fbd40929613383485b44ba74
#
_cell.length_a   1.000
_cell.length_b   1.000
_cell.length_c   1.000
_cell.angle_alpha   90.00
_cell.angle_beta   90.00
_cell.angle_gamma   90.00
#
_symmetry.space_group_name_H-M   'P 1'
#
loop_
_entity.id
_entity.type
_entity.pdbx_description
1 polymer ?
#
loop_
_entity_poly.entity_id
_entity_poly.type
_entity_poly.pdbx_seq_one_letter_code
_entity_poly.pdbx_strand_id
1 'polypeptide(L)'
;MARAHLDLLFAGSVFCDLVFAGVPTPEPGAEVYAEAFKLTPGGVANRAVAGARLGARTALLSQVGDDALGVRVDAILSAEPELDLRWLRRKPGYQTPVTVSLTGHHEREFITYQEEADPVEWPEGGPSVGATHVSMQRDLPGWVQRLRSAGTIVFGGVGWDSSGLWSRSILRRLDEIDVFVPNDLEAMRYTQTENAHDAARELGRYVELAVVTRGSRGAVAFERCTGRLVEVPSVTVAAVDPTGAGDVFVASFMATLGFGWPLEQRLRLAGLCAALSVRSLGGAVSAPRPCDITQFLTAESPPGDWSTILSWAAAQGSSEENI
;
A
#
# COMPACT_ATOMS: atom_id res chain seq x y z
N MET A 1 13.88 24.92 17.21
CA MET A 1 12.78 24.62 16.28
C MET A 1 12.43 23.15 16.43
N ALA A 2 11.18 22.81 16.76
CA ALA A 2 10.74 21.41 16.72
C ALA A 2 10.95 20.88 15.29
N ARG A 3 11.61 19.71 15.17
CA ARG A 3 11.76 19.05 13.84
C ARG A 3 10.35 18.78 13.32
N ALA A 4 10.11 19.09 12.05
CA ALA A 4 8.87 18.67 11.40
C ALA A 4 8.71 17.15 11.57
N HIS A 5 7.49 16.70 11.84
CA HIS A 5 7.20 15.28 11.99
C HIS A 5 6.34 14.82 10.81
N LEU A 6 6.69 13.69 10.23
CA LEU A 6 5.90 12.99 9.22
C LEU A 6 5.28 11.75 9.87
N ASP A 7 4.03 11.49 9.58
CA ASP A 7 3.36 10.29 10.08
C ASP A 7 3.84 9.07 9.30
N LEU A 8 3.94 9.21 7.95
CA LEU A 8 4.31 8.10 7.06
C LEU A 8 5.40 8.51 6.07
N LEU A 9 6.31 7.58 5.79
CA LEU A 9 7.30 7.68 4.71
C LEU A 9 7.21 6.44 3.82
N PHE A 10 7.02 6.66 2.53
CA PHE A 10 7.08 5.60 1.54
C PHE A 10 8.23 5.84 0.58
N ALA A 11 9.08 4.82 0.43
CA ALA A 11 10.28 4.88 -0.41
C ALA A 11 10.29 3.75 -1.44
N GLY A 12 10.67 4.04 -2.68
CA GLY A 12 10.76 3.06 -3.74
C GLY A 12 10.47 3.62 -5.12
N SER A 13 10.22 2.73 -6.08
CA SER A 13 9.92 3.14 -7.46
C SER A 13 8.48 3.62 -7.60
N VAL A 14 8.31 4.78 -8.23
CA VAL A 14 7.04 5.29 -8.74
C VAL A 14 6.94 4.89 -10.21
N PHE A 15 5.78 4.35 -10.59
CA PHE A 15 5.48 3.97 -11.97
C PHE A 15 4.40 4.88 -12.54
N CYS A 16 4.38 4.98 -13.87
CA CYS A 16 3.22 5.42 -14.61
C CYS A 16 2.44 4.17 -15.03
N ASP A 17 1.33 3.89 -14.35
CA ASP A 17 0.49 2.74 -14.68
C ASP A 17 -0.52 3.13 -15.77
N LEU A 18 -0.49 2.41 -16.88
CA LEU A 18 -1.41 2.51 -18.00
C LEU A 18 -2.41 1.35 -17.89
N VAL A 19 -3.57 1.63 -17.32
CA VAL A 19 -4.60 0.62 -17.03
C VAL A 19 -5.61 0.57 -18.16
N PHE A 20 -5.68 -0.58 -18.86
CA PHE A 20 -6.68 -0.88 -19.86
C PHE A 20 -7.66 -1.90 -19.29
N ALA A 21 -8.95 -1.59 -19.31
CA ALA A 21 -10.00 -2.47 -18.82
C ALA A 21 -10.91 -2.95 -19.95
N GLY A 22 -11.50 -4.15 -19.74
CA GLY A 22 -12.35 -4.78 -20.75
C GLY A 22 -11.58 -5.19 -22.01
N VAL A 23 -10.34 -5.63 -21.83
CA VAL A 23 -9.49 -6.03 -22.97
C VAL A 23 -9.79 -7.48 -23.34
N PRO A 24 -10.23 -7.78 -24.58
CA PRO A 24 -10.27 -9.14 -25.09
C PRO A 24 -8.85 -9.71 -25.20
N THR A 25 -8.69 -11.02 -25.08
CA THR A 25 -7.39 -11.66 -25.30
C THR A 25 -6.95 -11.44 -26.77
N PRO A 26 -5.84 -10.73 -27.03
CA PRO A 26 -5.39 -10.49 -28.41
C PRO A 26 -4.83 -11.76 -29.02
N GLU A 27 -5.24 -12.06 -30.25
CA GLU A 27 -4.57 -13.05 -31.08
C GLU A 27 -3.31 -12.45 -31.73
N PRO A 28 -2.28 -13.25 -32.05
CA PRO A 28 -1.09 -12.75 -32.73
C PRO A 28 -1.43 -11.99 -34.02
N GLY A 29 -1.03 -10.72 -34.09
CA GLY A 29 -1.28 -9.85 -35.25
C GLY A 29 -2.67 -9.17 -35.25
N ALA A 30 -3.51 -9.41 -34.26
CA ALA A 30 -4.81 -8.73 -34.16
C ALA A 30 -4.69 -7.43 -33.33
N GLU A 31 -5.51 -6.44 -33.72
CA GLU A 31 -5.77 -5.25 -32.91
C GLU A 31 -7.02 -5.48 -32.07
N VAL A 32 -6.97 -5.13 -30.78
CA VAL A 32 -8.10 -5.20 -29.87
C VAL A 32 -8.35 -3.83 -29.23
N TYR A 33 -9.60 -3.56 -28.89
CA TYR A 33 -10.01 -2.30 -28.27
C TYR A 33 -10.43 -2.55 -26.82
N ALA A 34 -9.87 -1.76 -25.91
CA ALA A 34 -10.26 -1.75 -24.52
C ALA A 34 -11.56 -0.94 -24.31
N GLU A 35 -12.35 -1.30 -23.32
CA GLU A 35 -13.57 -0.59 -22.95
C GLU A 35 -13.28 0.69 -22.17
N ALA A 36 -12.19 0.72 -21.39
CA ALA A 36 -11.76 1.87 -20.62
C ALA A 36 -10.23 1.95 -20.51
N PHE A 37 -9.76 3.19 -20.33
CA PHE A 37 -8.34 3.50 -20.14
C PHE A 37 -8.16 4.52 -19.00
N LYS A 38 -7.13 4.29 -18.17
CA LYS A 38 -6.72 5.25 -17.15
C LYS A 38 -5.21 5.27 -17.02
N LEU A 39 -4.64 6.48 -16.90
CA LEU A 39 -3.26 6.69 -16.52
C LEU A 39 -3.23 7.11 -15.04
N THR A 40 -2.42 6.42 -14.22
CA THR A 40 -2.34 6.66 -12.78
C THR A 40 -0.91 6.47 -12.26
N PRO A 41 -0.51 7.17 -11.19
CA PRO A 41 0.68 6.80 -10.44
C PRO A 41 0.54 5.40 -9.87
N GLY A 42 1.62 4.60 -9.96
CA GLY A 42 1.68 3.25 -9.45
C GLY A 42 2.89 2.99 -8.56
N GLY A 43 3.12 1.73 -8.21
CA GLY A 43 4.20 1.35 -7.32
C GLY A 43 4.04 1.92 -5.92
N VAL A 44 5.11 2.51 -5.37
CA VAL A 44 5.07 3.10 -4.02
C VAL A 44 4.09 4.28 -3.89
N ALA A 45 3.72 4.91 -5.00
CA ALA A 45 2.73 6.00 -5.01
C ALA A 45 1.34 5.53 -4.54
N ASN A 46 0.98 4.27 -4.76
CA ASN A 46 -0.28 3.71 -4.26
C ASN A 46 -0.41 3.86 -2.74
N ARG A 47 0.66 3.50 -2.01
CA ARG A 47 0.68 3.64 -0.55
C ARG A 47 0.71 5.10 -0.12
N ALA A 48 1.51 5.92 -0.80
CA ALA A 48 1.68 7.32 -0.44
C ALA A 48 0.36 8.10 -0.57
N VAL A 49 -0.36 7.92 -1.67
CA VAL A 49 -1.67 8.55 -1.88
C VAL A 49 -2.71 8.03 -0.88
N ALA A 50 -2.74 6.71 -0.63
CA ALA A 50 -3.68 6.14 0.32
C ALA A 50 -3.47 6.66 1.75
N GLY A 51 -2.21 6.80 2.20
CA GLY A 51 -1.89 7.38 3.50
C GLY A 51 -2.27 8.86 3.60
N ALA A 52 -1.94 9.64 2.57
CA ALA A 52 -2.26 11.07 2.50
C ALA A 52 -3.79 11.31 2.54
N ARG A 53 -4.56 10.54 1.79
CA ARG A 53 -6.02 10.66 1.74
C ARG A 53 -6.74 10.36 3.07
N LEU A 54 -6.10 9.61 3.95
CA LEU A 54 -6.60 9.38 5.31
C LEU A 54 -6.13 10.46 6.32
N GLY A 55 -5.55 11.56 5.82
CA GLY A 55 -5.10 12.69 6.62
C GLY A 55 -3.72 12.51 7.27
N ALA A 56 -2.99 11.43 6.96
CA ALA A 56 -1.64 11.24 7.45
C ALA A 56 -0.65 12.14 6.68
N ARG A 57 0.20 12.90 7.38
CA ARG A 57 1.30 13.67 6.76
C ARG A 57 2.30 12.70 6.14
N THR A 58 2.17 12.49 4.86
CA THR A 58 2.85 11.43 4.12
C THR A 58 3.93 11.99 3.21
N ALA A 59 5.16 11.47 3.29
CA ALA A 59 6.24 11.79 2.36
C ALA A 59 6.47 10.65 1.37
N LEU A 60 6.77 11.03 0.12
CA LEU A 60 7.15 10.13 -0.96
C LEU A 60 8.61 10.32 -1.33
N LEU A 61 9.47 9.36 -0.95
CA LEU A 61 10.89 9.33 -1.29
C LEU A 61 11.10 8.47 -2.55
N SER A 62 11.22 9.12 -3.69
CA SER A 62 11.31 8.45 -4.99
C SER A 62 11.97 9.34 -6.05
N GLN A 63 11.97 8.82 -7.28
CA GLN A 63 12.34 9.59 -8.47
C GLN A 63 11.41 9.27 -9.65
N VAL A 64 11.22 10.27 -10.51
CA VAL A 64 10.56 10.18 -11.81
C VAL A 64 11.44 10.84 -12.87
N GLY A 65 11.20 10.55 -14.13
CA GLY A 65 11.89 11.22 -15.24
C GLY A 65 11.39 12.64 -15.48
N ASP A 66 12.10 13.34 -16.33
CA ASP A 66 11.69 14.62 -16.91
C ASP A 66 10.89 14.44 -18.22
N ASP A 67 10.52 13.19 -18.54
CA ASP A 67 9.69 12.81 -19.68
C ASP A 67 8.20 13.15 -19.49
N ALA A 68 7.39 12.97 -20.54
CA ALA A 68 5.97 13.29 -20.51
C ALA A 68 5.18 12.47 -19.46
N LEU A 69 5.60 11.23 -19.18
CA LEU A 69 4.96 10.36 -18.18
C LEU A 69 5.28 10.83 -16.77
N GLY A 70 6.55 11.20 -16.50
CA GLY A 70 6.95 11.74 -15.21
C GLY A 70 6.27 13.08 -14.89
N VAL A 71 6.14 13.96 -15.89
CA VAL A 71 5.36 15.22 -15.75
C VAL A 71 3.91 14.94 -15.41
N ARG A 72 3.30 13.94 -16.06
CA ARG A 72 1.90 13.60 -15.81
C ARG A 72 1.69 12.97 -14.43
N VAL A 73 2.57 12.06 -14.01
CA VAL A 73 2.55 11.43 -12.68
C VAL A 73 2.71 12.48 -11.59
N ASP A 74 3.68 13.39 -11.72
CA ASP A 74 3.93 14.49 -10.79
C ASP A 74 2.69 15.40 -10.65
N ALA A 75 2.03 15.74 -11.76
CA ALA A 75 0.82 16.56 -11.75
C ALA A 75 -0.34 15.89 -11.00
N ILE A 76 -0.48 14.55 -11.12
CA ILE A 76 -1.53 13.80 -10.38
C ILE A 76 -1.20 13.76 -8.89
N LEU A 77 0.06 13.48 -8.53
CA LEU A 77 0.49 13.40 -7.12
C LEU A 77 0.40 14.78 -6.44
N SER A 78 0.71 15.87 -7.15
CA SER A 78 0.61 17.24 -6.64
C SER A 78 -0.83 17.68 -6.32
N ALA A 79 -1.83 16.95 -6.78
CA ALA A 79 -3.23 17.19 -6.44
C ALA A 79 -3.65 16.58 -5.09
N GLU A 80 -2.76 15.85 -4.40
CA GLU A 80 -3.03 15.26 -3.08
C GLU A 80 -2.45 16.18 -1.98
N PRO A 81 -3.30 16.93 -1.21
CA PRO A 81 -2.84 18.02 -0.33
C PRO A 81 -1.88 17.57 0.79
N GLU A 82 -2.13 16.38 1.37
CA GLU A 82 -1.36 15.85 2.49
C GLU A 82 -0.12 15.06 2.06
N LEU A 83 0.19 15.05 0.74
CA LEU A 83 1.34 14.35 0.19
C LEU A 83 2.53 15.28 0.01
N ASP A 84 3.58 15.06 0.80
CA ASP A 84 4.84 15.81 0.73
C ASP A 84 5.73 15.26 -0.39
N LEU A 85 5.77 15.98 -1.51
CA LEU A 85 6.57 15.66 -2.70
C LEU A 85 7.98 16.27 -2.71
N ARG A 86 8.42 16.94 -1.66
CA ARG A 86 9.77 17.53 -1.58
C ARG A 86 10.88 16.48 -1.73
N TRP A 87 10.55 15.21 -1.53
CA TRP A 87 11.45 14.05 -1.63
C TRP A 87 11.28 13.26 -2.93
N LEU A 88 10.36 13.68 -3.80
CA LEU A 88 10.21 13.14 -5.15
C LEU A 88 11.15 13.92 -6.08
N ARG A 89 12.24 13.27 -6.51
CA ARG A 89 13.23 13.89 -7.41
C ARG A 89 12.80 13.72 -8.86
N ARG A 90 12.93 14.78 -9.65
CA ARG A 90 12.86 14.70 -11.10
C ARG A 90 14.30 14.52 -11.65
N LYS A 91 14.56 13.38 -12.29
CA LYS A 91 15.89 13.00 -12.78
C LYS A 91 15.96 13.24 -14.29
N PRO A 92 16.84 14.16 -14.75
CA PRO A 92 17.01 14.42 -16.18
C PRO A 92 17.50 13.16 -16.94
N GLY A 93 16.88 12.90 -18.10
CA GLY A 93 17.23 11.80 -18.97
C GLY A 93 16.88 10.40 -18.44
N TYR A 94 16.18 10.30 -17.30
CA TYR A 94 15.64 9.05 -16.78
C TYR A 94 14.26 8.80 -17.39
N GLN A 95 14.04 7.60 -17.91
CA GLN A 95 12.70 7.19 -18.36
C GLN A 95 11.86 6.82 -17.15
N THR A 96 10.75 7.52 -16.93
CA THR A 96 9.79 7.17 -15.89
C THR A 96 9.34 5.72 -16.07
N PRO A 97 9.44 4.86 -15.03
CA PRO A 97 8.99 3.50 -15.11
C PRO A 97 7.51 3.41 -15.51
N VAL A 98 7.21 2.43 -16.36
CA VAL A 98 5.87 2.25 -16.92
C VAL A 98 5.40 0.83 -16.64
N THR A 99 4.15 0.69 -16.22
CA THR A 99 3.43 -0.59 -16.19
C THR A 99 2.19 -0.49 -17.05
N VAL A 100 2.05 -1.36 -18.04
CA VAL A 100 0.78 -1.59 -18.73
C VAL A 100 0.05 -2.70 -18.00
N SER A 101 -1.15 -2.41 -17.52
CA SER A 101 -2.06 -3.37 -16.90
C SER A 101 -3.22 -3.65 -17.85
N LEU A 102 -3.37 -4.90 -18.26
CA LEU A 102 -4.46 -5.38 -19.09
C LEU A 102 -5.44 -6.15 -18.20
N THR A 103 -6.65 -5.63 -18.03
CA THR A 103 -7.70 -6.29 -17.28
C THR A 103 -8.76 -6.81 -18.25
N GLY A 104 -8.84 -8.13 -18.40
CA GLY A 104 -9.80 -8.82 -19.27
C GLY A 104 -10.81 -9.65 -18.46
N HIS A 105 -11.51 -10.56 -19.14
CA HIS A 105 -12.52 -11.41 -18.52
C HIS A 105 -11.95 -12.53 -17.60
N HIS A 106 -10.63 -12.82 -17.66
CA HIS A 106 -10.05 -13.98 -16.97
C HIS A 106 -9.02 -13.60 -15.91
N GLU A 107 -7.94 -12.91 -16.28
CA GLU A 107 -6.85 -12.53 -15.35
C GLU A 107 -6.26 -11.20 -15.75
N ARG A 108 -5.46 -10.63 -14.85
CA ARG A 108 -4.70 -9.42 -15.13
C ARG A 108 -3.32 -9.80 -15.64
N GLU A 109 -2.90 -9.10 -16.67
CA GLU A 109 -1.56 -9.20 -17.21
C GLU A 109 -0.83 -7.87 -17.03
N PHE A 110 0.47 -7.95 -16.76
CA PHE A 110 1.30 -6.78 -16.55
C PHE A 110 2.52 -6.82 -17.46
N ILE A 111 2.80 -5.71 -18.11
CA ILE A 111 4.03 -5.49 -18.86
C ILE A 111 4.71 -4.28 -18.23
N THR A 112 5.92 -4.46 -17.70
CA THR A 112 6.62 -3.40 -16.97
C THR A 112 7.95 -3.10 -17.66
N TYR A 113 8.25 -1.81 -17.81
CA TYR A 113 9.57 -1.31 -18.18
C TYR A 113 10.10 -0.41 -17.06
N GLN A 114 11.32 -0.68 -16.63
CA GLN A 114 12.03 0.11 -15.64
C GLN A 114 13.53 0.06 -15.92
N GLU A 115 14.16 1.23 -16.01
CA GLU A 115 15.61 1.36 -15.96
C GLU A 115 16.14 1.20 -14.53
N GLU A 116 17.42 0.96 -14.42
CA GLU A 116 18.06 0.97 -13.10
C GLU A 116 17.93 2.34 -12.46
N ALA A 117 17.32 2.37 -11.29
CA ALA A 117 17.09 3.58 -10.52
C ALA A 117 18.25 3.85 -9.56
N ASP A 118 18.61 5.13 -9.36
CA ASP A 118 19.54 5.47 -8.31
C ASP A 118 18.97 5.10 -6.93
N PRO A 119 19.80 4.67 -5.99
CA PRO A 119 19.36 4.49 -4.62
C PRO A 119 18.76 5.77 -4.06
N VAL A 120 17.61 5.65 -3.39
CA VAL A 120 17.02 6.77 -2.67
C VAL A 120 17.50 6.74 -1.21
N GLU A 121 17.85 7.92 -0.68
CA GLU A 121 18.38 8.06 0.66
C GLU A 121 17.56 9.06 1.46
N TRP A 122 17.17 8.65 2.68
CA TRP A 122 16.59 9.57 3.64
C TRP A 122 17.73 10.37 4.32
N PRO A 123 17.69 11.71 4.26
CA PRO A 123 18.82 12.52 4.72
C PRO A 123 19.02 12.44 6.23
N GLU A 124 20.28 12.52 6.65
CA GLU A 124 20.61 12.70 8.05
C GLU A 124 20.06 14.05 8.53
N GLY A 125 19.44 14.04 9.70
CA GLY A 125 18.81 15.24 10.24
C GLY A 125 17.48 15.63 9.58
N GLY A 126 16.94 14.82 8.67
CA GLY A 126 15.60 14.98 8.12
C GLY A 126 14.50 14.95 9.18
N PRO A 127 13.23 15.17 8.78
CA PRO A 127 12.07 15.03 9.67
C PRO A 127 12.03 13.68 10.39
N SER A 128 11.49 13.67 11.61
CA SER A 128 11.15 12.39 12.26
C SER A 128 9.99 11.74 11.52
N VAL A 129 9.99 10.40 11.50
CA VAL A 129 9.00 9.61 10.77
C VAL A 129 8.33 8.64 11.75
N GLY A 130 7.00 8.60 11.77
CA GLY A 130 6.23 7.67 12.60
C GLY A 130 6.33 6.24 12.11
N ALA A 131 6.12 6.01 10.80
CA ALA A 131 6.28 4.70 10.20
C ALA A 131 6.78 4.77 8.75
N THR A 132 7.48 3.71 8.33
CA THR A 132 7.90 3.52 6.93
C THR A 132 7.60 2.10 6.48
N HIS A 133 7.44 1.90 5.17
CA HIS A 133 7.29 0.58 4.56
C HIS A 133 8.47 0.28 3.62
N VAL A 134 8.99 -0.94 3.71
CA VAL A 134 10.14 -1.41 2.92
C VAL A 134 9.84 -2.74 2.25
N SER A 135 10.51 -3.00 1.11
CA SER A 135 10.49 -4.31 0.48
C SER A 135 11.56 -5.20 1.12
N MET A 136 11.15 -6.38 1.57
CA MET A 136 12.05 -7.40 2.14
C MET A 136 12.74 -8.27 1.08
N GLN A 137 12.44 -8.05 -0.21
CA GLN A 137 13.06 -8.80 -1.31
C GLN A 137 14.52 -8.39 -1.56
N ARG A 138 14.96 -7.26 -1.02
CA ARG A 138 16.34 -6.73 -1.11
C ARG A 138 16.85 -6.37 0.29
N ASP A 139 18.14 -6.16 0.39
CA ASP A 139 18.75 -5.64 1.62
C ASP A 139 18.20 -4.24 1.93
N LEU A 140 17.95 -3.99 3.21
CA LEU A 140 17.42 -2.72 3.63
C LEU A 140 18.48 -1.62 3.54
N PRO A 141 18.15 -0.44 2.98
CA PRO A 141 19.06 0.70 3.00
C PRO A 141 19.42 1.12 4.42
N GLY A 142 20.63 1.59 4.64
CA GLY A 142 21.12 1.98 5.97
C GLY A 142 20.30 3.06 6.67
N TRP A 143 19.60 3.92 5.90
CA TRP A 143 18.71 4.93 6.47
C TRP A 143 17.49 4.31 7.19
N VAL A 144 17.05 3.11 6.81
CA VAL A 144 15.93 2.41 7.47
C VAL A 144 16.28 2.08 8.91
N GLN A 145 17.50 1.54 9.15
CA GLN A 145 17.97 1.22 10.49
C GLN A 145 18.19 2.49 11.34
N ARG A 146 18.64 3.59 10.72
CA ARG A 146 18.73 4.88 11.42
C ARG A 146 17.36 5.37 11.89
N LEU A 147 16.33 5.29 11.02
CA LEU A 147 14.95 5.66 11.39
C LEU A 147 14.39 4.75 12.48
N ARG A 148 14.56 3.42 12.34
CA ARG A 148 14.10 2.44 13.35
C ARG A 148 14.73 2.71 14.71
N SER A 149 16.04 2.96 14.76
CA SER A 149 16.76 3.32 15.99
C SER A 149 16.29 4.63 16.61
N ALA A 150 15.68 5.53 15.81
CA ALA A 150 15.07 6.76 16.26
C ALA A 150 13.58 6.61 16.66
N GLY A 151 13.03 5.39 16.65
CA GLY A 151 11.67 5.09 17.06
C GLY A 151 10.64 4.98 15.92
N THR A 152 11.06 5.03 14.65
CA THR A 152 10.18 4.77 13.50
C THR A 152 9.78 3.31 13.47
N ILE A 153 8.48 3.02 13.29
CA ILE A 153 7.97 1.66 13.11
C ILE A 153 8.21 1.24 11.66
N VAL A 154 8.92 0.14 11.45
CA VAL A 154 9.26 -0.37 10.13
C VAL A 154 8.30 -1.49 9.73
N PHE A 155 7.54 -1.26 8.68
CA PHE A 155 6.71 -2.25 8.02
C PHE A 155 7.48 -2.90 6.88
N GLY A 156 7.37 -4.20 6.75
CA GLY A 156 7.93 -4.94 5.62
C GLY A 156 6.85 -5.63 4.82
N GLY A 157 7.06 -5.69 3.52
CA GLY A 157 6.25 -6.48 2.60
C GLY A 157 7.15 -7.21 1.61
N VAL A 158 6.56 -8.11 0.90
CA VAL A 158 7.17 -8.80 -0.25
C VAL A 158 6.28 -8.62 -1.46
N GLY A 159 6.75 -8.99 -2.61
CA GLY A 159 5.96 -9.16 -3.82
C GLY A 159 6.12 -10.58 -4.34
N TRP A 160 5.63 -10.80 -5.53
CA TRP A 160 5.78 -12.08 -6.21
C TRP A 160 7.26 -12.48 -6.33
N ASP A 161 7.59 -13.70 -5.91
CA ASP A 161 8.92 -14.26 -6.11
C ASP A 161 9.01 -14.90 -7.51
N SER A 162 9.59 -14.16 -8.46
CA SER A 162 9.75 -14.62 -9.84
C SER A 162 10.68 -15.82 -9.99
N SER A 163 11.52 -16.09 -8.98
CA SER A 163 12.36 -17.31 -8.95
C SER A 163 11.54 -18.57 -8.65
N GLY A 164 10.37 -18.42 -8.06
CA GLY A 164 9.52 -19.53 -7.60
C GLY A 164 10.09 -20.31 -6.42
N LEU A 165 11.25 -19.92 -5.88
CA LEU A 165 11.94 -20.66 -4.80
C LEU A 165 11.33 -20.41 -3.43
N TRP A 166 10.73 -19.25 -3.21
CA TRP A 166 10.10 -18.84 -1.95
C TRP A 166 11.00 -19.12 -0.74
N SER A 167 12.26 -18.62 -0.84
CA SER A 167 13.32 -18.95 0.11
C SER A 167 12.96 -18.52 1.54
N ARG A 168 13.01 -19.47 2.47
CA ARG A 168 12.83 -19.19 3.90
C ARG A 168 13.91 -18.29 4.50
N SER A 169 14.94 -17.95 3.75
CA SER A 169 15.98 -16.99 4.22
C SER A 169 15.38 -15.63 4.60
N ILE A 170 14.27 -15.24 3.96
CA ILE A 170 13.55 -14.01 4.30
C ILE A 170 13.08 -13.99 5.75
N LEU A 171 12.70 -15.14 6.32
CA LEU A 171 12.21 -15.23 7.71
C LEU A 171 13.28 -14.79 8.71
N ARG A 172 14.57 -15.01 8.40
CA ARG A 172 15.69 -14.60 9.28
C ARG A 172 15.90 -13.09 9.29
N ARG A 173 15.37 -12.40 8.28
CA ARG A 173 15.49 -10.96 8.13
C ARG A 173 14.27 -10.20 8.66
N LEU A 174 13.25 -10.91 9.15
CA LEU A 174 12.07 -10.27 9.73
C LEU A 174 12.39 -9.59 11.08
N ASP A 175 13.53 -9.86 11.71
CA ASP A 175 14.03 -9.12 12.86
C ASP A 175 14.51 -7.69 12.53
N GLU A 176 14.73 -7.39 11.24
CA GLU A 176 15.07 -6.06 10.75
C GLU A 176 13.85 -5.09 10.75
N ILE A 177 12.63 -5.62 10.92
CA ILE A 177 11.35 -4.87 10.85
C ILE A 177 10.48 -5.13 12.08
N ASP A 178 9.39 -4.37 12.24
CA ASP A 178 8.47 -4.47 13.37
C ASP A 178 7.14 -5.12 12.98
N VAL A 179 6.68 -4.88 11.74
CA VAL A 179 5.42 -5.42 11.21
C VAL A 179 5.65 -6.00 9.82
N PHE A 180 5.19 -7.24 9.59
CA PHE A 180 5.26 -7.88 8.28
C PHE A 180 3.87 -8.09 7.69
N VAL A 181 3.65 -7.62 6.45
CA VAL A 181 2.32 -7.60 5.81
C VAL A 181 2.35 -8.26 4.42
N PRO A 182 2.47 -9.60 4.33
CA PRO A 182 2.32 -10.35 3.08
C PRO A 182 0.85 -10.62 2.77
N ASN A 183 0.55 -11.04 1.52
CA ASN A 183 -0.71 -11.72 1.23
C ASN A 183 -0.64 -13.21 1.65
N ASP A 184 -1.79 -13.89 1.61
CA ASP A 184 -1.88 -15.28 2.07
C ASP A 184 -1.05 -16.26 1.23
N LEU A 185 -0.98 -16.05 -0.09
CA LEU A 185 -0.14 -16.87 -0.95
C LEU A 185 1.35 -16.71 -0.59
N GLU A 186 1.81 -15.47 -0.48
CA GLU A 186 3.19 -15.14 -0.08
C GLU A 186 3.50 -15.72 1.31
N ALA A 187 2.61 -15.48 2.28
CA ALA A 187 2.77 -15.96 3.64
C ALA A 187 2.91 -17.49 3.70
N MET A 188 1.98 -18.21 3.07
CA MET A 188 1.99 -19.68 3.03
C MET A 188 3.24 -20.23 2.32
N ARG A 189 3.64 -19.61 1.22
CA ARG A 189 4.82 -20.04 0.45
C ARG A 189 6.11 -19.88 1.27
N TYR A 190 6.34 -18.71 1.87
CA TYR A 190 7.54 -18.46 2.67
C TYR A 190 7.58 -19.28 3.97
N THR A 191 6.43 -19.53 4.60
CA THR A 191 6.37 -20.31 5.85
C THR A 191 6.22 -21.82 5.63
N GLN A 192 5.86 -22.23 4.41
CA GLN A 192 5.56 -23.62 4.06
C GLN A 192 4.39 -24.17 4.90
N THR A 193 3.33 -23.36 5.07
CA THR A 193 2.09 -23.72 5.76
C THR A 193 0.94 -23.84 4.77
N GLU A 194 -0.15 -24.48 5.21
CA GLU A 194 -1.30 -24.78 4.35
C GLU A 194 -2.42 -23.72 4.42
N ASN A 195 -2.36 -22.82 5.39
CA ASN A 195 -3.38 -21.80 5.58
C ASN A 195 -2.79 -20.52 6.21
N ALA A 196 -3.52 -19.41 6.05
CA ALA A 196 -3.10 -18.10 6.50
C ALA A 196 -2.97 -17.97 8.03
N HIS A 197 -3.74 -18.72 8.81
CA HIS A 197 -3.66 -18.68 10.28
C HIS A 197 -2.35 -19.28 10.78
N ASP A 198 -1.96 -20.41 10.24
CA ASP A 198 -0.70 -21.06 10.58
C ASP A 198 0.49 -20.26 10.03
N ALA A 199 0.34 -19.66 8.84
CA ALA A 199 1.33 -18.74 8.31
C ALA A 199 1.53 -17.52 9.24
N ALA A 200 0.46 -16.89 9.71
CA ALA A 200 0.54 -15.76 10.62
C ALA A 200 1.23 -16.12 11.95
N ARG A 201 0.92 -17.30 12.52
CA ARG A 201 1.58 -17.79 13.74
C ARG A 201 3.07 -18.08 13.51
N GLU A 202 3.42 -18.71 12.38
CA GLU A 202 4.83 -19.00 12.06
C GLU A 202 5.61 -17.70 11.85
N LEU A 203 5.07 -16.72 11.11
CA LEU A 203 5.65 -15.40 10.94
C LEU A 203 5.85 -14.67 12.27
N GLY A 204 4.88 -14.76 13.17
CA GLY A 204 4.95 -14.18 14.50
C GLY A 204 6.06 -14.70 15.40
N ARG A 205 6.79 -15.75 14.99
CA ARG A 205 8.04 -16.17 15.68
C ARG A 205 9.21 -15.25 15.37
N TYR A 206 9.13 -14.50 14.28
CA TYR A 206 10.23 -13.71 13.74
C TYR A 206 9.96 -12.19 13.80
N VAL A 207 8.69 -11.77 13.84
CA VAL A 207 8.29 -10.35 13.85
C VAL A 207 7.27 -10.08 14.95
N GLU A 208 7.20 -8.84 15.46
CA GLU A 208 6.29 -8.49 16.56
C GLU A 208 4.81 -8.56 16.14
N LEU A 209 4.50 -8.17 14.90
CA LEU A 209 3.15 -8.24 14.34
C LEU A 209 3.21 -8.78 12.92
N ALA A 210 2.59 -9.94 12.69
CA ALA A 210 2.37 -10.50 11.36
C ALA A 210 0.92 -10.25 10.93
N VAL A 211 0.72 -9.61 9.77
CA VAL A 211 -0.62 -9.35 9.20
C VAL A 211 -0.69 -9.99 7.84
N VAL A 212 -1.54 -10.99 7.66
CA VAL A 212 -1.72 -11.72 6.40
C VAL A 212 -3.02 -11.27 5.74
N THR A 213 -2.92 -10.59 4.59
CA THR A 213 -4.10 -10.19 3.80
C THR A 213 -4.60 -11.35 2.96
N ARG A 214 -5.94 -11.50 2.82
CA ARG A 214 -6.57 -12.65 2.15
C ARG A 214 -7.59 -12.24 1.09
N GLY A 215 -7.41 -11.07 0.49
CA GLY A 215 -8.32 -10.49 -0.50
C GLY A 215 -9.76 -10.41 0.03
N SER A 216 -10.71 -10.98 -0.70
CA SER A 216 -12.14 -11.00 -0.31
C SER A 216 -12.44 -11.76 0.98
N ARG A 217 -11.48 -12.50 1.53
CA ARG A 217 -11.61 -13.19 2.83
C ARG A 217 -11.13 -12.34 4.01
N GLY A 218 -10.72 -11.08 3.78
CA GLY A 218 -10.29 -10.17 4.83
C GLY A 218 -8.82 -10.32 5.23
N ALA A 219 -8.51 -10.26 6.52
CA ALA A 219 -7.15 -10.36 7.03
C ALA A 219 -7.08 -11.13 8.33
N VAL A 220 -5.93 -11.74 8.60
CA VAL A 220 -5.59 -12.35 9.88
C VAL A 220 -4.28 -11.77 10.38
N ALA A 221 -4.21 -11.45 11.67
CA ALA A 221 -3.01 -10.92 12.29
C ALA A 221 -2.63 -11.75 13.53
N PHE A 222 -1.34 -11.96 13.74
CA PHE A 222 -0.80 -12.58 14.94
C PHE A 222 0.12 -11.59 15.65
N GLU A 223 -0.20 -11.34 16.91
CA GLU A 223 0.49 -10.41 17.81
C GLU A 223 1.40 -11.21 18.75
N ARG A 224 2.70 -11.10 18.57
CA ARG A 224 3.71 -11.93 19.26
C ARG A 224 3.68 -11.73 20.78
N CYS A 225 3.58 -10.48 21.24
CA CYS A 225 3.66 -10.17 22.68
C CYS A 225 2.49 -10.75 23.48
N THR A 226 1.30 -10.90 22.88
CA THR A 226 0.09 -11.44 23.50
C THR A 226 -0.20 -12.88 23.12
N GLY A 227 0.40 -13.39 22.05
CA GLY A 227 0.06 -14.67 21.43
C GLY A 227 -1.33 -14.68 20.77
N ARG A 228 -1.94 -13.52 20.61
CA ARG A 228 -3.32 -13.37 20.12
C ARG A 228 -3.37 -13.42 18.60
N LEU A 229 -4.30 -14.21 18.08
CA LEU A 229 -4.70 -14.20 16.69
C LEU A 229 -5.98 -13.36 16.55
N VAL A 230 -5.96 -12.39 15.64
CA VAL A 230 -7.11 -11.53 15.33
C VAL A 230 -7.47 -11.74 13.87
N GLU A 231 -8.73 -11.99 13.59
CA GLU A 231 -9.26 -12.14 12.24
C GLU A 231 -10.37 -11.12 11.98
N VAL A 232 -10.34 -10.49 10.82
CA VAL A 232 -11.40 -9.59 10.37
C VAL A 232 -11.86 -10.01 8.96
N PRO A 233 -13.18 -10.05 8.72
CA PRO A 233 -13.72 -10.30 7.39
C PRO A 233 -13.49 -9.10 6.48
N SER A 234 -13.51 -9.34 5.17
CA SER A 234 -13.60 -8.26 4.17
C SER A 234 -15.02 -7.73 4.07
N VAL A 235 -15.13 -6.49 3.62
CA VAL A 235 -16.40 -5.92 3.18
C VAL A 235 -16.65 -6.35 1.74
N THR A 236 -17.86 -6.83 1.45
CA THR A 236 -18.25 -7.26 0.09
C THR A 236 -18.57 -6.05 -0.77
N VAL A 237 -17.90 -5.94 -1.91
CA VAL A 237 -18.12 -4.89 -2.90
C VAL A 237 -18.05 -5.47 -4.32
N ALA A 238 -18.65 -4.78 -5.28
CA ALA A 238 -18.43 -5.08 -6.70
C ALA A 238 -17.03 -4.56 -7.10
N ALA A 239 -16.10 -5.47 -7.34
CA ALA A 239 -14.75 -5.12 -7.72
C ALA A 239 -14.67 -4.83 -9.23
N VAL A 240 -14.02 -3.72 -9.57
CA VAL A 240 -13.72 -3.28 -10.94
C VAL A 240 -12.23 -3.48 -11.24
N ASP A 241 -11.36 -2.99 -10.34
CA ASP A 241 -9.90 -3.10 -10.49
C ASP A 241 -9.25 -3.36 -9.14
N PRO A 242 -8.76 -4.58 -8.86
CA PRO A 242 -8.08 -4.90 -7.60
C PRO A 242 -6.61 -4.44 -7.55
N THR A 243 -6.11 -3.68 -8.55
CA THR A 243 -4.74 -3.14 -8.55
C THR A 243 -4.53 -2.20 -7.37
N GLY A 244 -3.45 -2.40 -6.63
CA GLY A 244 -3.09 -1.55 -5.50
C GLY A 244 -3.90 -1.77 -4.21
N ALA A 245 -4.88 -2.70 -4.18
CA ALA A 245 -5.67 -2.94 -2.96
C ALA A 245 -4.81 -3.32 -1.74
N GLY A 246 -3.78 -4.13 -1.95
CA GLY A 246 -2.80 -4.46 -0.91
C GLY A 246 -2.03 -3.25 -0.42
N ASP A 247 -1.64 -2.35 -1.34
CA ASP A 247 -0.95 -1.10 -1.00
C ASP A 247 -1.86 -0.18 -0.18
N VAL A 248 -3.13 -0.05 -0.57
CA VAL A 248 -4.15 0.72 0.16
C VAL A 248 -4.37 0.11 1.55
N PHE A 249 -4.47 -1.22 1.66
CA PHE A 249 -4.57 -1.90 2.96
C PHE A 249 -3.39 -1.53 3.87
N VAL A 250 -2.16 -1.69 3.39
CA VAL A 250 -0.94 -1.44 4.16
C VAL A 250 -0.88 0.03 4.62
N ALA A 251 -1.07 0.97 3.70
CA ALA A 251 -1.01 2.40 4.02
C ALA A 251 -2.10 2.81 5.02
N SER A 252 -3.33 2.33 4.82
CA SER A 252 -4.45 2.58 5.74
C SER A 252 -4.19 1.99 7.12
N PHE A 253 -3.61 0.79 7.19
CA PHE A 253 -3.24 0.18 8.46
C PHE A 253 -2.14 0.98 9.17
N MET A 254 -1.13 1.45 8.44
CA MET A 254 -0.06 2.32 8.96
C MET A 254 -0.62 3.65 9.47
N ALA A 255 -1.56 4.27 8.77
CA ALA A 255 -2.17 5.54 9.17
C ALA A 255 -2.88 5.46 10.53
N THR A 256 -3.30 4.26 10.96
CA THR A 256 -3.96 4.08 12.27
C THR A 256 -3.02 3.97 13.46
N LEU A 257 -1.70 4.02 13.28
CA LEU A 257 -0.74 3.79 14.38
C LEU A 257 -0.93 4.74 15.57
N GLY A 258 -1.25 6.01 15.30
CA GLY A 258 -1.48 7.03 16.34
C GLY A 258 -2.88 7.06 16.94
N PHE A 259 -3.82 6.22 16.50
CA PHE A 259 -5.23 6.35 16.88
C PHE A 259 -5.56 5.74 18.27
N GLY A 260 -4.69 4.92 18.83
CA GLY A 260 -4.96 4.21 20.08
C GLY A 260 -6.06 3.13 19.96
N TRP A 261 -6.42 2.73 18.75
CA TRP A 261 -7.47 1.75 18.50
C TRP A 261 -7.00 0.31 18.71
N PRO A 262 -7.92 -0.60 19.12
CA PRO A 262 -7.65 -2.03 19.11
C PRO A 262 -7.23 -2.52 17.72
N LEU A 263 -6.36 -3.53 17.66
CA LEU A 263 -5.86 -4.12 16.42
C LEU A 263 -6.99 -4.49 15.44
N GLU A 264 -8.09 -5.03 15.96
CA GLU A 264 -9.26 -5.38 15.16
C GLU A 264 -9.85 -4.19 14.39
N GLN A 265 -10.03 -3.03 15.05
CA GLN A 265 -10.58 -1.83 14.43
C GLN A 265 -9.62 -1.25 13.38
N ARG A 266 -8.32 -1.32 13.64
CA ARG A 266 -7.29 -0.92 12.69
C ARG A 266 -7.30 -1.79 11.43
N LEU A 267 -7.42 -3.11 11.59
CA LEU A 267 -7.53 -4.06 10.47
C LEU A 267 -8.85 -3.87 9.70
N ARG A 268 -9.96 -3.58 10.41
CA ARG A 268 -11.26 -3.28 9.78
C ARG A 268 -11.19 -2.04 8.88
N LEU A 269 -10.60 -0.95 9.36
CA LEU A 269 -10.42 0.25 8.54
C LEU A 269 -9.55 -0.06 7.31
N ALA A 270 -8.42 -0.74 7.49
CA ALA A 270 -7.53 -1.09 6.39
C ALA A 270 -8.23 -1.97 5.33
N GLY A 271 -8.99 -2.97 5.79
CA GLY A 271 -9.80 -3.83 4.92
C GLY A 271 -10.90 -3.08 4.18
N LEU A 272 -11.58 -2.14 4.85
CA LEU A 272 -12.59 -1.28 4.24
C LEU A 272 -11.99 -0.38 3.16
N CYS A 273 -10.87 0.29 3.45
CA CYS A 273 -10.18 1.14 2.47
C CYS A 273 -9.73 0.34 1.24
N ALA A 274 -9.18 -0.86 1.44
CA ALA A 274 -8.82 -1.76 0.35
C ALA A 274 -10.05 -2.20 -0.47
N ALA A 275 -11.17 -2.53 0.19
CA ALA A 275 -12.41 -2.89 -0.50
C ALA A 275 -12.99 -1.71 -1.30
N LEU A 276 -12.96 -0.49 -0.76
CA LEU A 276 -13.44 0.69 -1.49
C LEU A 276 -12.54 1.03 -2.69
N SER A 277 -11.23 0.84 -2.59
CA SER A 277 -10.30 1.15 -3.68
C SER A 277 -10.51 0.29 -4.92
N VAL A 278 -11.01 -0.93 -4.79
CA VAL A 278 -11.24 -1.82 -5.94
C VAL A 278 -12.51 -1.55 -6.73
N ARG A 279 -13.35 -0.58 -6.29
CA ARG A 279 -14.63 -0.24 -6.94
C ARG A 279 -14.47 0.62 -8.19
N SER A 280 -13.26 1.11 -8.47
CA SER A 280 -12.97 1.91 -9.66
C SER A 280 -11.57 1.63 -10.20
N LEU A 281 -11.32 1.99 -11.47
CA LEU A 281 -10.01 1.85 -12.08
C LEU A 281 -9.00 2.82 -11.45
N GLY A 282 -7.75 2.37 -11.24
CA GLY A 282 -6.63 3.27 -11.07
C GLY A 282 -5.86 3.19 -9.75
N GLY A 283 -5.84 2.07 -9.05
CA GLY A 283 -4.92 1.85 -7.91
C GLY A 283 -4.89 3.02 -6.91
N ALA A 284 -3.81 3.80 -6.92
CA ALA A 284 -3.59 4.93 -6.00
C ALA A 284 -4.76 5.92 -5.95
N VAL A 285 -5.23 6.35 -7.12
CA VAL A 285 -6.29 7.38 -7.23
C VAL A 285 -7.70 6.84 -6.94
N SER A 286 -7.80 5.57 -6.56
CA SER A 286 -9.03 4.93 -6.12
C SER A 286 -9.11 4.74 -4.60
N ALA A 287 -8.03 5.03 -3.87
CA ALA A 287 -8.03 4.98 -2.41
C ALA A 287 -9.08 5.96 -1.83
N PRO A 288 -9.89 5.53 -0.84
CA PRO A 288 -10.95 6.35 -0.30
C PRO A 288 -10.43 7.49 0.59
N ARG A 289 -11.24 8.55 0.69
CA ARG A 289 -11.13 9.61 1.69
C ARG A 289 -12.08 9.32 2.87
N PRO A 290 -11.95 10.01 4.01
CA PRO A 290 -12.89 9.84 5.13
C PRO A 290 -14.36 10.08 4.76
N CYS A 291 -14.65 11.02 3.86
CA CYS A 291 -16.02 11.25 3.36
C CYS A 291 -16.58 10.03 2.60
N ASP A 292 -15.77 9.35 1.78
CA ASP A 292 -16.17 8.15 1.06
C ASP A 292 -16.47 6.99 2.02
N ILE A 293 -15.66 6.87 3.10
CA ILE A 293 -15.88 5.88 4.17
C ILE A 293 -17.19 6.15 4.88
N THR A 294 -17.45 7.40 5.26
CA THR A 294 -18.71 7.80 5.91
C THR A 294 -19.91 7.51 5.03
N GLN A 295 -19.84 7.90 3.76
CA GLN A 295 -20.91 7.67 2.79
C GLN A 295 -21.20 6.17 2.63
N PHE A 296 -20.18 5.37 2.45
CA PHE A 296 -20.33 3.92 2.28
C PHE A 296 -20.94 3.26 3.51
N LEU A 297 -20.37 3.51 4.70
CA LEU A 297 -20.87 2.89 5.94
C LEU A 297 -22.31 3.27 6.26
N THR A 298 -22.72 4.49 5.92
CA THR A 298 -24.09 4.97 6.11
C THR A 298 -25.07 4.33 5.11
N ALA A 299 -24.64 4.20 3.85
CA ALA A 299 -25.52 3.69 2.78
C ALA A 299 -25.66 2.16 2.83
N GLU A 300 -24.55 1.44 3.00
CA GLU A 300 -24.51 -0.02 2.85
C GLU A 300 -24.66 -0.78 4.18
N SER A 301 -24.39 -0.12 5.31
CA SER A 301 -24.50 -0.70 6.66
C SER A 301 -23.93 -2.14 6.77
N PRO A 302 -22.65 -2.35 6.40
CA PRO A 302 -22.08 -3.70 6.37
C PRO A 302 -22.05 -4.33 7.77
N PRO A 303 -22.12 -5.68 7.87
CA PRO A 303 -22.10 -6.36 9.16
C PRO A 303 -20.87 -6.05 10.00
N GLY A 304 -21.05 -5.87 11.31
CA GLY A 304 -19.98 -5.62 12.29
C GLY A 304 -20.12 -4.26 13.00
N ASP A 305 -19.23 -4.02 13.95
CA ASP A 305 -19.17 -2.74 14.64
C ASP A 305 -18.25 -1.77 13.89
N TRP A 306 -18.83 -0.73 13.32
CA TRP A 306 -18.19 0.34 12.59
C TRP A 306 -18.23 1.69 13.30
N SER A 307 -18.75 1.73 14.51
CA SER A 307 -18.99 2.98 15.26
C SER A 307 -17.74 3.84 15.44
N THR A 308 -16.62 3.21 15.81
CA THR A 308 -15.33 3.88 15.97
C THR A 308 -14.83 4.48 14.65
N ILE A 309 -14.89 3.71 13.56
CA ILE A 309 -14.44 4.14 12.24
C ILE A 309 -15.33 5.25 11.70
N LEU A 310 -16.66 5.12 11.85
CA LEU A 310 -17.62 6.11 11.41
C LEU A 310 -17.45 7.44 12.15
N SER A 311 -17.28 7.38 13.49
CA SER A 311 -17.04 8.57 14.30
C SER A 311 -15.76 9.30 13.90
N TRP A 312 -14.68 8.55 13.65
CA TRP A 312 -13.42 9.12 13.17
C TRP A 312 -13.57 9.74 11.80
N ALA A 313 -14.16 9.03 10.82
CA ALA A 313 -14.30 9.49 9.45
C ALA A 313 -15.17 10.76 9.36
N ALA A 314 -16.25 10.84 10.12
CA ALA A 314 -17.12 12.01 10.21
C ALA A 314 -16.39 13.23 10.78
N ALA A 315 -15.53 13.03 11.79
CA ALA A 315 -14.74 14.12 12.39
C ALA A 315 -13.69 14.69 11.41
N GLN A 316 -13.11 13.85 10.54
CA GLN A 316 -12.18 14.30 9.50
C GLN A 316 -12.88 15.09 8.40
N GLY A 317 -14.07 14.66 7.95
CA GLY A 317 -14.86 15.34 6.91
C GLY A 317 -15.27 16.75 7.29
N SER A 318 -15.56 16.99 8.58
CA SER A 318 -15.93 18.34 9.08
C SER A 318 -14.76 19.34 9.05
N SER A 319 -13.53 18.88 8.94
CA SER A 319 -12.34 19.73 8.87
C SER A 319 -12.05 20.21 7.43
N GLU A 320 -12.50 19.47 6.41
CA GLU A 320 -12.31 19.81 4.99
C GLU A 320 -13.29 20.89 4.49
N GLU A 321 -14.48 21.04 5.10
CA GLU A 321 -15.47 22.04 4.70
C GLU A 321 -15.16 23.46 5.21
N ASN A 322 -14.13 23.64 6.06
CA ASN A 322 -13.75 24.93 6.65
C ASN A 322 -12.45 25.54 6.07
N ILE A 323 -11.94 25.04 4.95
CA ILE A 323 -10.79 25.60 4.21
C ILE A 323 -11.24 26.04 2.81
#